data_c9eb79c035c246f3ee3b39cae81d6da3
#
_entry.id   c9eb79c035c246f3ee3b39cae81d6da3
#
_cell.length_a   1.000
_cell.length_b   1.000
_cell.length_c   1.000
_cell.angle_alpha   90.00
_cell.angle_beta   90.00
_cell.angle_gamma   90.00
#
_symmetry.space_group_name_H-M   'P 1'
#
loop_
_entity.id
_entity.type
_entity.pdbx_description
1 polymer ?
#
loop_
_entity_poly.entity_id
_entity_poly.type
_entity_poly.pdbx_seq_one_letter_code
_entity_poly.pdbx_strand_id
1 'polypeptide(L)'
;MLFVLLSACAHLTATWESTPAARVDVSGAAMAIVADDRRCQGIADALAREIRRRDGVRVSPDAKVRLALSRCEVDVRTEVDITQLYPGLGGGLTGGSEERDELIRAVGSVALTVEVDGRPQATLGAKSHRVRRLAGQERIASRLSVTEGVARDLAQDLAQQVAPEPEIVRRRFYRDPEPGSARAFHNQAVDAERVGDLRRALELAKKAAGASPTQANQQYVSELEDRLSGSKFVEGR
;
A
#
# COMPACT_ATOMS: atom_id res chain seq x y z
N MET A 1 -27.15 -45.71 6.32
CA MET A 1 -27.36 -44.44 5.61
C MET A 1 -26.81 -43.32 6.48
N LEU A 2 -25.56 -42.92 6.20
CA LEU A 2 -24.81 -41.97 7.02
C LEU A 2 -25.06 -40.57 6.45
N PHE A 3 -25.89 -39.77 7.10
CA PHE A 3 -26.05 -38.36 6.78
C PHE A 3 -24.84 -37.61 7.27
N VAL A 4 -23.88 -37.35 6.38
CA VAL A 4 -22.83 -36.33 6.61
C VAL A 4 -23.53 -34.99 6.51
N LEU A 5 -23.90 -34.41 7.67
CA LEU A 5 -24.26 -33.00 7.77
C LEU A 5 -23.00 -32.19 7.44
N LEU A 6 -22.84 -31.82 6.19
CA LEU A 6 -21.97 -30.75 5.75
C LEU A 6 -22.50 -29.47 6.42
N SER A 7 -21.97 -29.18 7.59
CA SER A 7 -22.12 -27.87 8.24
C SER A 7 -21.46 -26.85 7.35
N ALA A 8 -22.22 -26.36 6.36
CA ALA A 8 -21.82 -25.20 5.58
C ALA A 8 -21.64 -24.06 6.58
N CYS A 9 -20.40 -23.79 6.97
CA CYS A 9 -20.04 -22.61 7.74
C CYS A 9 -20.43 -21.40 6.87
N ALA A 10 -21.66 -20.94 7.02
CA ALA A 10 -22.14 -19.76 6.33
C ALA A 10 -21.37 -18.55 6.88
N HIS A 11 -20.34 -18.14 6.14
CA HIS A 11 -19.65 -16.89 6.39
C HIS A 11 -20.46 -15.79 5.72
N LEU A 12 -20.75 -14.74 6.47
CA LEU A 12 -21.20 -13.48 5.94
C LEU A 12 -19.97 -12.63 5.64
N THR A 13 -20.08 -11.74 4.68
CA THR A 13 -19.06 -10.73 4.42
C THR A 13 -19.60 -9.38 4.85
N ALA A 14 -18.97 -8.77 5.85
CA ALA A 14 -19.20 -7.37 6.17
C ALA A 14 -18.40 -6.51 5.18
N THR A 15 -19.07 -5.55 4.56
CA THR A 15 -18.45 -4.63 3.60
C THR A 15 -18.85 -3.21 3.96
N TRP A 16 -17.87 -2.32 4.08
CA TRP A 16 -18.10 -0.90 4.34
C TRP A 16 -17.01 -0.06 3.71
N GLU A 17 -17.29 1.20 3.53
CA GLU A 17 -16.32 2.21 3.13
C GLU A 17 -15.61 2.74 4.38
N SER A 18 -14.29 2.80 4.33
CA SER A 18 -13.46 3.32 5.42
C SER A 18 -12.38 4.21 4.81
N THR A 19 -12.21 5.40 5.38
CA THR A 19 -11.09 6.27 5.01
C THR A 19 -9.95 6.02 6.00
N PRO A 20 -8.78 5.52 5.56
CA PRO A 20 -7.62 5.38 6.41
C PRO A 20 -7.25 6.72 7.04
N ALA A 21 -6.73 6.70 8.27
CA ALA A 21 -6.23 7.93 8.87
C ALA A 21 -5.02 8.44 8.09
N ALA A 22 -5.03 9.72 7.71
CA ALA A 22 -3.87 10.39 7.15
C ALA A 22 -2.74 10.41 8.19
N ARG A 23 -1.49 10.23 7.76
CA ARG A 23 -0.33 10.40 8.66
C ARG A 23 -0.17 11.86 9.08
N VAL A 24 -0.59 12.78 8.23
CA VAL A 24 -0.69 14.20 8.53
C VAL A 24 -2.04 14.66 8.01
N ASP A 25 -2.91 15.10 8.92
CA ASP A 25 -4.21 15.59 8.53
C ASP A 25 -4.09 16.99 7.90
N VAL A 26 -4.23 17.02 6.60
CA VAL A 26 -4.26 18.23 5.77
C VAL A 26 -5.59 18.36 5.01
N SER A 27 -6.60 17.58 5.42
CA SER A 27 -7.91 17.55 4.78
C SER A 27 -8.56 18.94 4.77
N GLY A 28 -9.14 19.30 3.64
CA GLY A 28 -9.78 20.61 3.42
C GLY A 28 -8.80 21.78 3.22
N ALA A 29 -7.48 21.58 3.35
CA ALA A 29 -6.50 22.63 3.12
C ALA A 29 -6.10 22.72 1.64
N ALA A 30 -5.76 23.94 1.19
CA ALA A 30 -5.02 24.12 -0.03
C ALA A 30 -3.54 23.75 0.21
N MET A 31 -2.91 23.06 -0.75
CA MET A 31 -1.52 22.59 -0.64
C MET A 31 -0.67 23.14 -1.78
N ALA A 32 0.55 23.58 -1.47
CA ALA A 32 1.60 23.82 -2.44
C ALA A 32 2.50 22.59 -2.53
N ILE A 33 2.80 22.12 -3.71
CA ILE A 33 3.72 21.00 -3.94
C ILE A 33 4.98 21.56 -4.58
N VAL A 34 6.13 21.34 -3.92
CA VAL A 34 7.40 21.92 -4.31
C VAL A 34 8.45 20.80 -4.38
N ALA A 35 9.26 20.84 -5.43
CA ALA A 35 10.44 20.01 -5.56
C ALA A 35 11.68 20.82 -5.12
N ASP A 36 12.39 20.37 -4.12
CA ASP A 36 13.63 21.03 -3.67
C ASP A 36 14.78 20.80 -4.65
N ASP A 37 14.70 19.72 -5.43
CA ASP A 37 15.68 19.34 -6.44
C ASP A 37 14.97 19.03 -7.76
N ARG A 38 15.64 19.32 -8.87
CA ARG A 38 15.17 19.00 -10.24
C ARG A 38 14.85 17.49 -10.41
N ARG A 39 15.54 16.62 -9.68
CA ARG A 39 15.26 15.16 -9.66
C ARG A 39 13.89 14.84 -9.09
N CYS A 40 13.37 15.66 -8.19
CA CYS A 40 12.06 15.51 -7.58
C CYS A 40 10.91 15.97 -8.47
N GLN A 41 11.18 16.73 -9.54
CA GLN A 41 10.14 17.38 -10.34
C GLN A 41 9.13 16.38 -10.91
N GLY A 42 9.58 15.26 -11.46
CA GLY A 42 8.69 14.24 -12.02
C GLY A 42 7.76 13.61 -10.97
N ILE A 43 8.26 13.42 -9.74
CA ILE A 43 7.46 12.90 -8.62
C ILE A 43 6.50 13.98 -8.11
N ALA A 44 6.94 15.25 -8.03
CA ALA A 44 6.10 16.37 -7.63
C ALA A 44 4.92 16.58 -8.59
N ASP A 45 5.17 16.51 -9.90
CA ASP A 45 4.12 16.62 -10.92
C ASP A 45 3.14 15.44 -10.85
N ALA A 46 3.64 14.23 -10.57
CA ALA A 46 2.80 13.06 -10.37
C ALA A 46 1.95 13.19 -9.09
N LEU A 47 2.55 13.65 -7.98
CA LEU A 47 1.85 13.90 -6.73
C LEU A 47 0.78 14.97 -6.88
N ALA A 48 1.08 16.07 -7.60
CA ALA A 48 0.11 17.12 -7.87
C ALA A 48 -1.10 16.61 -8.67
N ARG A 49 -0.87 15.71 -9.64
CA ARG A 49 -1.97 15.08 -10.41
C ARG A 49 -2.80 14.17 -9.52
N GLU A 50 -2.14 13.39 -8.66
CA GLU A 50 -2.80 12.43 -7.78
C GLU A 50 -3.66 13.14 -6.72
N ILE A 51 -3.13 14.18 -6.08
CA ILE A 51 -3.87 14.97 -5.08
C ILE A 51 -5.06 15.71 -5.71
N ARG A 52 -4.92 16.27 -6.93
CA ARG A 52 -6.05 16.94 -7.60
C ARG A 52 -7.23 16.03 -7.94
N ARG A 53 -7.03 14.74 -7.99
CA ARG A 53 -8.11 13.75 -8.22
C ARG A 53 -8.92 13.46 -6.97
N ARG A 54 -8.40 13.84 -5.80
CA ARG A 54 -9.01 13.55 -4.50
C ARG A 54 -9.99 14.64 -4.12
N ASP A 55 -11.15 14.23 -3.65
CA ASP A 55 -12.21 15.17 -3.25
C ASP A 55 -11.77 16.02 -2.04
N GLY A 56 -12.15 17.30 -2.06
CA GLY A 56 -11.93 18.22 -0.95
C GLY A 56 -10.50 18.77 -0.83
N VAL A 57 -9.58 18.42 -1.75
CA VAL A 57 -8.20 18.92 -1.71
C VAL A 57 -7.92 19.85 -2.89
N ARG A 58 -7.23 20.96 -2.63
CA ARG A 58 -6.84 21.93 -3.66
C ARG A 58 -5.33 22.09 -3.72
N VAL A 59 -4.77 22.13 -4.92
CA VAL A 59 -3.37 22.46 -5.14
C VAL A 59 -3.25 23.93 -5.57
N SER A 60 -2.55 24.74 -4.77
CA SER A 60 -2.33 26.17 -5.01
C SER A 60 -0.89 26.54 -4.65
N PRO A 61 -0.17 27.34 -5.46
CA PRO A 61 1.19 27.74 -5.16
C PRO A 61 1.32 28.60 -3.88
N ASP A 62 0.27 29.32 -3.53
CA ASP A 62 0.26 30.25 -2.38
C ASP A 62 -0.36 29.60 -1.11
N ALA A 63 -0.45 28.28 -1.08
CA ALA A 63 -1.05 27.57 0.04
C ALA A 63 -0.16 27.63 1.29
N LYS A 64 -0.80 27.70 2.46
CA LYS A 64 -0.12 27.65 3.77
C LYS A 64 0.50 26.28 4.07
N VAL A 65 -0.13 25.23 3.56
CA VAL A 65 0.40 23.86 3.62
C VAL A 65 1.32 23.64 2.43
N ARG A 66 2.57 23.31 2.69
CA ARG A 66 3.57 23.04 1.67
C ARG A 66 4.06 21.60 1.78
N LEU A 67 4.03 20.88 0.67
CA LEU A 67 4.57 19.54 0.51
C LEU A 67 5.90 19.65 -0.24
N ALA A 68 7.00 19.67 0.50
CA ALA A 68 8.35 19.81 -0.05
C ALA A 68 8.97 18.42 -0.27
N LEU A 69 9.21 18.05 -1.54
CA LEU A 69 9.86 16.78 -1.89
C LEU A 69 11.37 16.97 -1.92
N SER A 70 12.07 16.08 -1.25
CA SER A 70 13.52 16.02 -1.18
C SER A 70 14.04 14.58 -1.27
N ARG A 71 15.34 14.41 -1.44
CA ARG A 71 16.02 13.10 -1.48
C ARG A 71 15.36 12.13 -2.48
N CYS A 72 15.02 12.64 -3.67
CA CYS A 72 14.43 11.84 -4.72
C CYS A 72 15.50 11.04 -5.44
N GLU A 73 15.43 9.74 -5.33
CA GLU A 73 16.33 8.80 -6.00
C GLU A 73 15.51 7.83 -6.83
N VAL A 74 15.90 7.65 -8.09
CA VAL A 74 15.38 6.60 -8.95
C VAL A 74 16.57 5.95 -9.64
N ASP A 75 16.87 4.72 -9.23
CA ASP A 75 17.92 3.90 -9.82
C ASP A 75 17.29 2.89 -10.79
N VAL A 76 17.78 2.87 -12.04
CA VAL A 76 17.28 1.98 -13.09
C VAL A 76 18.41 1.14 -13.61
N ARG A 77 18.36 -0.16 -13.39
CA ARG A 77 19.35 -1.15 -13.84
C ARG A 77 18.75 -2.10 -14.85
N THR A 78 19.58 -2.55 -15.77
CA THR A 78 19.25 -3.66 -16.67
C THR A 78 20.01 -4.88 -16.17
N GLU A 79 19.30 -5.95 -15.90
CA GLU A 79 19.82 -7.24 -15.45
C GLU A 79 19.50 -8.28 -16.53
N VAL A 80 20.38 -9.24 -16.72
CA VAL A 80 20.13 -10.39 -17.59
C VAL A 80 19.81 -11.57 -16.70
N ASP A 81 18.59 -12.09 -16.82
CA ASP A 81 18.18 -13.32 -16.15
C ASP A 81 18.41 -14.49 -17.12
N ILE A 82 19.22 -15.43 -16.71
CA ILE A 82 19.53 -16.63 -17.49
C ILE A 82 18.73 -17.77 -16.91
N THR A 83 17.59 -18.06 -17.51
CA THR A 83 16.80 -19.25 -17.14
C THR A 83 17.39 -20.45 -17.86
N GLN A 84 18.10 -21.33 -17.13
CA GLN A 84 18.50 -22.63 -17.64
C GLN A 84 17.26 -23.53 -17.71
N LEU A 85 16.75 -23.71 -18.90
CA LEU A 85 15.77 -24.76 -19.18
C LEU A 85 16.53 -26.10 -19.12
N TYR A 86 16.42 -26.81 -18.01
CA TYR A 86 16.88 -28.20 -17.94
C TYR A 86 16.07 -29.02 -18.95
N PRO A 87 16.70 -29.74 -19.88
CA PRO A 87 16.00 -30.66 -20.74
C PRO A 87 15.35 -31.71 -19.86
N GLY A 88 14.02 -31.85 -19.97
CA GLY A 88 13.30 -32.91 -19.28
C GLY A 88 13.94 -34.28 -19.57
N LEU A 89 13.83 -35.19 -18.60
CA LEU A 89 14.36 -36.57 -18.62
C LEU A 89 13.77 -37.44 -19.77
N GLY A 90 13.93 -36.99 -21.01
CA GLY A 90 13.56 -37.71 -22.22
C GLY A 90 14.72 -37.62 -23.21
N GLY A 91 15.55 -38.65 -23.25
CA GLY A 91 16.80 -38.69 -23.98
C GLY A 91 16.73 -38.24 -25.44
N GLY A 92 17.33 -37.11 -25.71
CA GLY A 92 17.67 -36.61 -27.03
C GLY A 92 18.71 -35.53 -26.84
N LEU A 93 19.92 -35.77 -27.35
CA LEU A 93 21.04 -34.81 -27.41
C LEU A 93 20.69 -33.65 -28.37
N THR A 94 19.86 -32.75 -27.96
CA THR A 94 19.65 -31.47 -28.64
C THR A 94 19.87 -30.38 -27.61
N GLY A 95 20.85 -29.51 -27.88
CA GLY A 95 21.36 -28.48 -27.00
C GLY A 95 20.25 -27.69 -26.28
N GLY A 96 20.41 -27.56 -24.98
CA GLY A 96 19.54 -26.72 -24.16
C GLY A 96 19.58 -25.29 -24.70
N SER A 97 18.43 -24.75 -25.07
CA SER A 97 18.31 -23.35 -25.42
C SER A 97 18.39 -22.53 -24.14
N GLU A 98 19.45 -21.75 -23.97
CA GLU A 98 19.51 -20.70 -22.98
C GLU A 98 18.53 -19.59 -23.39
N GLU A 99 17.44 -19.44 -22.67
CA GLU A 99 16.56 -18.27 -22.83
C GLU A 99 17.14 -17.15 -21.97
N ARG A 100 17.61 -16.10 -22.63
CA ARG A 100 18.16 -14.90 -21.98
C ARG A 100 17.07 -13.84 -21.93
N ASP A 101 16.53 -13.62 -20.76
CA ASP A 101 15.60 -12.53 -20.51
C ASP A 101 16.37 -11.30 -20.01
N GLU A 102 16.19 -10.17 -20.67
CA GLU A 102 16.64 -8.90 -20.13
C GLU A 102 15.51 -8.30 -19.27
N LEU A 103 15.83 -7.96 -18.03
CA LEU A 103 14.92 -7.33 -17.07
C LEU A 103 15.37 -5.90 -16.81
N ILE A 104 14.44 -4.96 -16.82
CA ILE A 104 14.67 -3.63 -16.24
C ILE A 104 14.11 -3.64 -14.83
N ARG A 105 15.00 -3.37 -13.88
CA ARG A 105 14.65 -3.15 -12.47
C ARG A 105 14.80 -1.68 -12.15
N ALA A 106 13.74 -1.05 -11.61
CA ALA A 106 13.79 0.29 -11.10
C ALA A 106 13.42 0.32 -9.62
N VAL A 107 14.20 1.02 -8.83
CA VAL A 107 13.96 1.26 -7.42
C VAL A 107 13.91 2.77 -7.20
N GLY A 108 12.88 3.23 -6.51
CA GLY A 108 12.74 4.65 -6.19
C GLY A 108 12.51 4.89 -4.72
N SER A 109 13.01 6.02 -4.23
CA SER A 109 12.73 6.53 -2.90
C SER A 109 12.57 8.05 -2.93
N VAL A 110 11.78 8.58 -2.00
CA VAL A 110 11.53 10.01 -1.84
C VAL A 110 11.24 10.32 -0.39
N ALA A 111 11.68 11.49 0.08
CA ALA A 111 11.24 12.09 1.34
C ALA A 111 10.33 13.28 1.05
N LEU A 112 9.25 13.41 1.81
CA LEU A 112 8.28 14.49 1.77
C LEU A 112 8.26 15.18 3.13
N THR A 113 8.55 16.46 3.17
CA THR A 113 8.36 17.29 4.36
C THR A 113 7.05 18.04 4.23
N VAL A 114 6.18 17.88 5.22
CA VAL A 114 4.93 18.65 5.33
C VAL A 114 5.20 19.87 6.20
N GLU A 115 5.01 21.05 5.63
CA GLU A 115 5.18 22.33 6.31
C GLU A 115 3.83 23.03 6.42
N VAL A 116 3.58 23.67 7.56
CA VAL A 116 2.41 24.53 7.77
C VAL A 116 2.91 25.90 8.23
N ASP A 117 2.50 26.96 7.53
CA ASP A 117 2.99 28.32 7.77
C ASP A 117 4.53 28.40 7.86
N GLY A 118 5.25 27.67 7.00
CA GLY A 118 6.71 27.63 6.92
C GLY A 118 7.40 26.81 8.03
N ARG A 119 6.64 26.09 8.86
CA ARG A 119 7.18 25.23 9.92
C ARG A 119 7.02 23.76 9.57
N PRO A 120 8.07 22.95 9.62
CA PRO A 120 7.96 21.51 9.37
C PRO A 120 7.11 20.85 10.47
N GLN A 121 6.12 20.07 10.05
CA GLN A 121 5.23 19.33 10.94
C GLN A 121 5.59 17.84 10.95
N ALA A 122 5.93 17.28 9.78
CA ALA A 122 6.27 15.87 9.64
C ALA A 122 7.17 15.64 8.43
N THR A 123 7.90 14.54 8.47
CA THR A 123 8.63 14.00 7.32
C THR A 123 8.07 12.61 7.03
N LEU A 124 7.61 12.42 5.82
CA LEU A 124 7.06 11.18 5.30
C LEU A 124 8.05 10.59 4.29
N GLY A 125 7.93 9.31 4.00
CA GLY A 125 8.75 8.65 2.99
C GLY A 125 7.96 7.65 2.19
N ALA A 126 8.35 7.47 0.93
CA ALA A 126 7.84 6.45 0.06
C ALA A 126 8.98 5.69 -0.63
N LYS A 127 8.75 4.41 -0.91
CA LYS A 127 9.65 3.55 -1.68
C LYS A 127 8.85 2.76 -2.70
N SER A 128 9.38 2.61 -3.90
CA SER A 128 8.77 1.80 -4.95
C SER A 128 9.80 0.93 -5.63
N HIS A 129 9.36 -0.22 -6.10
CA HIS A 129 10.18 -1.16 -6.86
C HIS A 129 9.35 -1.71 -8.03
N ARG A 130 9.90 -1.60 -9.24
CA ARG A 130 9.30 -2.16 -10.45
C ARG A 130 10.30 -3.03 -11.21
N VAL A 131 9.78 -4.11 -11.76
CA VAL A 131 10.53 -5.00 -12.66
C VAL A 131 9.72 -5.15 -13.95
N ARG A 132 10.37 -5.02 -15.10
CA ARG A 132 9.78 -5.26 -16.41
C ARG A 132 10.70 -6.11 -17.26
N ARG A 133 10.16 -7.17 -17.84
CA ARG A 133 10.84 -7.97 -18.85
C ARG A 133 10.92 -7.17 -20.16
N LEU A 134 12.08 -7.18 -20.80
CA LEU A 134 12.29 -6.56 -22.10
C LEU A 134 11.96 -7.55 -23.21
N ALA A 135 11.04 -7.17 -24.08
CA ALA A 135 10.77 -7.88 -25.32
C ALA A 135 11.33 -7.09 -26.51
N GLY A 136 12.38 -7.59 -27.15
CA GLY A 136 12.90 -7.02 -28.40
C GLY A 136 13.52 -5.62 -28.33
N GLN A 137 13.30 -4.77 -29.36
CA GLN A 137 13.98 -3.48 -29.56
C GLN A 137 13.48 -2.31 -28.69
N GLU A 138 12.60 -2.51 -27.71
CA GLU A 138 11.94 -1.42 -26.96
C GLU A 138 12.71 -0.92 -25.73
N ARG A 139 14.04 -1.02 -25.68
CA ARG A 139 14.83 -0.73 -24.46
C ARG A 139 14.62 0.67 -23.89
N ILE A 140 14.64 1.71 -24.74
CA ILE A 140 14.53 3.11 -24.27
C ILE A 140 13.11 3.41 -23.77
N ALA A 141 12.10 3.07 -24.55
CA ALA A 141 10.70 3.26 -24.16
C ALA A 141 10.35 2.50 -22.88
N SER A 142 10.92 1.30 -22.71
CA SER A 142 10.73 0.50 -21.51
C SER A 142 11.37 1.12 -20.27
N ARG A 143 12.57 1.70 -20.37
CA ARG A 143 13.21 2.41 -19.24
C ARG A 143 12.41 3.62 -18.81
N LEU A 144 11.98 4.47 -19.77
CA LEU A 144 11.11 5.63 -19.47
C LEU A 144 9.81 5.20 -18.79
N SER A 145 9.13 4.21 -19.34
CA SER A 145 7.87 3.69 -18.80
C SER A 145 8.02 3.14 -17.36
N VAL A 146 9.13 2.46 -17.07
CA VAL A 146 9.40 1.93 -15.71
C VAL A 146 9.72 3.07 -14.75
N THR A 147 10.50 4.08 -15.17
CA THR A 147 10.82 5.27 -14.37
C THR A 147 9.56 6.08 -14.05
N GLU A 148 8.71 6.34 -15.04
CA GLU A 148 7.42 7.02 -14.83
C GLU A 148 6.49 6.21 -13.93
N GLY A 149 6.54 4.89 -14.06
CA GLY A 149 5.81 3.98 -13.19
C GLY A 149 6.23 4.11 -11.73
N VAL A 150 7.54 4.12 -11.45
CA VAL A 150 8.08 4.33 -10.10
C VAL A 150 7.67 5.70 -9.56
N ALA A 151 7.78 6.77 -10.35
CA ALA A 151 7.38 8.10 -9.92
C ALA A 151 5.88 8.16 -9.56
N ARG A 152 5.03 7.45 -10.31
CA ARG A 152 3.59 7.36 -10.03
C ARG A 152 3.31 6.59 -8.75
N ASP A 153 3.97 5.46 -8.52
CA ASP A 153 3.80 4.67 -7.30
C ASP A 153 4.22 5.47 -6.06
N LEU A 154 5.37 6.16 -6.13
CA LEU A 154 5.84 7.02 -5.05
C LEU A 154 4.84 8.16 -4.76
N ALA A 155 4.32 8.79 -5.81
CA ALA A 155 3.33 9.85 -5.69
C ALA A 155 2.01 9.33 -5.09
N GLN A 156 1.54 8.15 -5.51
CA GLN A 156 0.33 7.53 -5.00
C GLN A 156 0.47 7.17 -3.52
N ASP A 157 1.61 6.60 -3.11
CA ASP A 157 1.88 6.27 -1.71
C ASP A 157 1.93 7.54 -0.84
N LEU A 158 2.65 8.60 -1.28
CA LEU A 158 2.68 9.87 -0.57
C LEU A 158 1.29 10.52 -0.48
N ALA A 159 0.54 10.50 -1.58
CA ALA A 159 -0.83 11.04 -1.59
C ALA A 159 -1.74 10.29 -0.60
N GLN A 160 -1.59 8.96 -0.50
CA GLN A 160 -2.34 8.16 0.47
C GLN A 160 -1.96 8.49 1.93
N GLN A 161 -0.72 8.91 2.17
CA GLN A 161 -0.27 9.31 3.50
C GLN A 161 -0.79 10.69 3.93
N VAL A 162 -1.04 11.64 3.01
CA VAL A 162 -1.46 13.02 3.32
C VAL A 162 -2.96 13.28 3.06
N ALA A 163 -3.55 12.58 2.10
CA ALA A 163 -4.95 12.73 1.72
C ALA A 163 -5.49 11.35 1.28
N PRO A 164 -5.72 10.42 2.22
CA PRO A 164 -6.14 9.07 1.90
C PRO A 164 -7.51 9.06 1.21
N GLU A 165 -7.66 8.18 0.21
CA GLU A 165 -8.94 7.89 -0.40
C GLU A 165 -9.70 6.86 0.42
N PRO A 166 -11.04 6.91 0.40
CA PRO A 166 -11.87 5.87 0.97
C PRO A 166 -11.57 4.53 0.31
N GLU A 167 -11.46 3.49 1.11
CA GLU A 167 -11.27 2.11 0.67
C GLU A 167 -12.47 1.25 1.05
N ILE A 168 -12.79 0.28 0.21
CA ILE A 168 -13.81 -0.71 0.54
C ILE A 168 -13.17 -1.80 1.38
N VAL A 169 -13.49 -1.80 2.67
CA VAL A 169 -13.05 -2.84 3.60
C VAL A 169 -14.02 -4.01 3.53
N ARG A 170 -13.47 -5.22 3.38
CA ARG A 170 -14.22 -6.47 3.38
C ARG A 170 -13.68 -7.36 4.47
N ARG A 171 -14.56 -7.78 5.40
CA ARG A 171 -14.21 -8.69 6.49
C ARG A 171 -15.13 -9.88 6.52
N ARG A 172 -14.59 -11.01 6.92
CA ARG A 172 -15.37 -12.19 7.23
C ARG A 172 -16.17 -11.94 8.51
N PHE A 173 -17.41 -12.37 8.54
CA PHE A 173 -18.29 -12.29 9.70
C PHE A 173 -18.90 -13.67 9.91
N TYR A 174 -18.79 -14.19 11.12
CA TYR A 174 -19.29 -15.50 11.45
C TYR A 174 -20.75 -15.41 11.93
N ARG A 175 -21.62 -16.25 11.40
CA ARG A 175 -23.02 -16.32 11.85
C ARG A 175 -23.06 -17.05 13.21
N ASP A 176 -23.80 -16.48 14.16
CA ASP A 176 -24.08 -17.05 15.47
C ASP A 176 -22.86 -17.70 16.16
N PRO A 177 -21.77 -16.94 16.39
CA PRO A 177 -20.60 -17.48 17.06
C PRO A 177 -20.89 -17.73 18.55
N GLU A 178 -20.35 -18.81 19.08
CA GLU A 178 -20.42 -19.11 20.50
C GLU A 178 -19.80 -17.94 21.32
N PRO A 179 -20.49 -17.43 22.37
CA PRO A 179 -19.98 -16.35 23.20
C PRO A 179 -18.58 -16.67 23.79
N GLY A 180 -17.66 -15.72 23.74
CA GLY A 180 -16.29 -15.90 24.24
C GLY A 180 -15.35 -16.70 23.32
N SER A 181 -15.84 -17.22 22.20
CA SER A 181 -15.02 -17.92 21.22
C SER A 181 -14.15 -16.96 20.39
N ALA A 182 -13.12 -17.50 19.72
CA ALA A 182 -12.31 -16.76 18.78
C ALA A 182 -13.17 -16.09 17.68
N ARG A 183 -14.21 -16.74 17.21
CA ARG A 183 -15.15 -16.22 16.20
C ARG A 183 -15.98 -15.05 16.74
N ALA A 184 -16.40 -15.13 18.01
CA ALA A 184 -17.12 -14.03 18.66
C ALA A 184 -16.22 -12.81 18.82
N PHE A 185 -14.97 -12.97 19.28
CA PHE A 185 -14.01 -11.88 19.37
C PHE A 185 -13.67 -11.30 18.00
N HIS A 186 -13.56 -12.13 16.96
CA HIS A 186 -13.35 -11.66 15.59
C HIS A 186 -14.52 -10.78 15.11
N ASN A 187 -15.77 -11.21 15.30
CA ASN A 187 -16.95 -10.43 14.94
C ASN A 187 -16.99 -9.08 15.67
N GLN A 188 -16.73 -9.09 16.98
CA GLN A 188 -16.65 -7.86 17.76
C GLN A 188 -15.53 -6.92 17.28
N ALA A 189 -14.38 -7.48 16.85
CA ALA A 189 -13.31 -6.69 16.26
C ALA A 189 -13.75 -6.03 14.95
N VAL A 190 -14.44 -6.78 14.08
CA VAL A 190 -15.00 -6.26 12.82
C VAL A 190 -16.02 -5.15 13.07
N ASP A 191 -16.91 -5.31 14.09
CA ASP A 191 -17.86 -4.27 14.43
C ASP A 191 -17.19 -3.02 14.99
N ALA A 192 -16.16 -3.17 15.82
CA ALA A 192 -15.37 -2.04 16.34
C ALA A 192 -14.61 -1.32 15.18
N GLU A 193 -14.00 -2.07 14.24
CA GLU A 193 -13.36 -1.50 13.06
C GLU A 193 -14.36 -0.72 12.20
N ARG A 194 -15.56 -1.26 11.99
CA ARG A 194 -16.60 -0.62 11.20
C ARG A 194 -17.06 0.74 11.74
N VAL A 195 -17.05 0.91 13.07
CA VAL A 195 -17.39 2.19 13.71
C VAL A 195 -16.17 3.10 13.93
N GLY A 196 -14.99 2.70 13.43
CA GLY A 196 -13.76 3.49 13.50
C GLY A 196 -12.97 3.34 14.81
N ASP A 197 -13.39 2.49 15.74
CA ASP A 197 -12.65 2.21 16.98
C ASP A 197 -11.55 1.17 16.73
N LEU A 198 -10.48 1.61 16.04
CA LEU A 198 -9.38 0.74 15.66
C LEU A 198 -8.60 0.17 16.87
N ARG A 199 -8.52 0.92 17.97
CA ARG A 199 -7.86 0.42 19.21
C ARG A 199 -8.63 -0.76 19.79
N ARG A 200 -9.95 -0.61 19.92
CA ARG A 200 -10.83 -1.67 20.39
C ARG A 200 -10.83 -2.86 19.43
N ALA A 201 -10.86 -2.59 18.13
CA ALA A 201 -10.76 -3.63 17.10
C ALA A 201 -9.48 -4.46 17.26
N LEU A 202 -8.32 -3.80 17.44
CA LEU A 202 -7.03 -4.48 17.64
C LEU A 202 -7.00 -5.33 18.91
N GLU A 203 -7.53 -4.83 20.05
CA GLU A 203 -7.62 -5.61 21.28
C GLU A 203 -8.43 -6.90 21.09
N LEU A 204 -9.57 -6.78 20.42
CA LEU A 204 -10.47 -7.91 20.17
C LEU A 204 -9.87 -8.89 19.14
N ALA A 205 -9.20 -8.38 18.08
CA ALA A 205 -8.50 -9.21 17.11
C ALA A 205 -7.35 -10.00 17.77
N LYS A 206 -6.60 -9.40 18.71
CA LYS A 206 -5.58 -10.10 19.52
C LYS A 206 -6.17 -11.20 20.38
N LYS A 207 -7.35 -10.98 20.99
CA LYS A 207 -8.07 -12.02 21.72
C LYS A 207 -8.51 -13.16 20.79
N ALA A 208 -9.00 -12.85 19.60
CA ALA A 208 -9.36 -13.86 18.60
C ALA A 208 -8.13 -14.67 18.16
N ALA A 209 -7.00 -14.03 17.89
CA ALA A 209 -5.75 -14.68 17.51
C ALA A 209 -5.16 -15.52 18.66
N GLY A 210 -5.26 -15.07 19.91
CA GLY A 210 -4.85 -15.82 21.09
C GLY A 210 -5.70 -17.08 21.33
N ALA A 211 -7.02 -16.99 21.10
CA ALA A 211 -7.93 -18.13 21.24
C ALA A 211 -7.85 -19.12 20.05
N SER A 212 -7.49 -18.64 18.85
CA SER A 212 -7.30 -19.45 17.65
C SER A 212 -6.23 -18.81 16.73
N PRO A 213 -4.96 -19.24 16.81
CA PRO A 213 -3.85 -18.64 16.09
C PRO A 213 -3.81 -19.08 14.61
N THR A 214 -4.87 -18.79 13.86
CA THR A 214 -4.92 -19.01 12.43
C THR A 214 -4.18 -17.90 11.69
N GLN A 215 -3.66 -18.19 10.49
CA GLN A 215 -3.02 -17.19 9.61
C GLN A 215 -3.95 -15.98 9.38
N ALA A 216 -5.24 -16.21 9.17
CA ALA A 216 -6.22 -15.14 8.95
C ALA A 216 -6.36 -14.21 10.17
N ASN A 217 -6.39 -14.76 11.41
CA ASN A 217 -6.46 -13.94 12.60
C ASN A 217 -5.17 -13.16 12.86
N GLN A 218 -4.01 -13.76 12.57
CA GLN A 218 -2.70 -13.09 12.69
C GLN A 218 -2.57 -11.97 11.66
N GLN A 219 -2.96 -12.22 10.41
CA GLN A 219 -2.96 -11.21 9.37
C GLN A 219 -3.89 -10.04 9.73
N TYR A 220 -5.07 -10.31 10.28
CA TYR A 220 -6.00 -9.27 10.70
C TYR A 220 -5.41 -8.37 11.80
N VAL A 221 -4.71 -8.97 12.78
CA VAL A 221 -3.98 -8.20 13.80
C VAL A 221 -2.93 -7.30 13.17
N SER A 222 -2.10 -7.83 12.25
CA SER A 222 -1.07 -7.05 11.55
C SER A 222 -1.66 -5.89 10.75
N GLU A 223 -2.74 -6.10 10.02
CA GLU A 223 -3.42 -5.04 9.27
C GLU A 223 -3.93 -3.91 10.18
N LEU A 224 -4.51 -4.25 11.34
CA LEU A 224 -4.97 -3.25 12.31
C LEU A 224 -3.80 -2.50 12.98
N GLU A 225 -2.67 -3.18 13.25
CA GLU A 225 -1.45 -2.56 13.77
C GLU A 225 -0.86 -1.57 12.77
N ASP A 226 -0.81 -1.93 11.49
CA ASP A 226 -0.33 -1.06 10.41
C ASP A 226 -1.22 0.19 10.29
N ARG A 227 -2.54 0.04 10.34
CA ARG A 227 -3.48 1.17 10.30
C ARG A 227 -3.33 2.09 11.52
N LEU A 228 -3.13 1.54 12.71
CA LEU A 228 -2.90 2.31 13.93
C LEU A 228 -1.52 2.98 13.95
N SER A 229 -0.49 2.35 13.41
CA SER A 229 0.85 2.95 13.32
C SER A 229 0.86 4.16 12.39
N GLY A 230 0.07 4.15 11.33
CA GLY A 230 -0.18 5.30 10.47
C GLY A 230 -0.81 6.48 11.21
N SER A 231 -1.68 6.22 12.21
CA SER A 231 -2.38 7.27 12.98
C SER A 231 -1.57 7.82 14.17
N LYS A 232 -0.49 7.17 14.59
CA LYS A 232 0.31 7.59 15.76
C LYS A 232 1.07 8.89 15.59
N PHE A 233 1.26 9.37 14.36
CA PHE A 233 1.94 10.64 14.12
C PHE A 233 1.08 11.89 14.41
N VAL A 234 -0.21 11.74 14.67
CA VAL A 234 -1.13 12.85 14.94
C VAL A 234 -1.28 13.13 16.44
N GLU A 235 -0.91 12.21 17.35
CA GLU A 235 -1.05 12.36 18.80
C GLU A 235 0.15 13.03 19.51
N GLY A 236 1.15 13.50 18.79
CA GLY A 236 2.30 14.24 19.33
C GLY A 236 2.05 15.75 19.41
N ARG A 237 0.99 16.17 20.11
CA ARG A 237 0.78 17.54 20.56
C ARG A 237 0.82 17.61 22.06
#